data_775f7c67a0a15ceb71efbf046990008a
#
_entry.id   775f7c67a0a15ceb71efbf046990008a
#
_cell.length_a   1.000
_cell.length_b   1.000
_cell.length_c   1.000
_cell.angle_alpha   90.00
_cell.angle_beta   90.00
_cell.angle_gamma   90.00
#
_symmetry.space_group_name_H-M   'P 1'
#
loop_
_entity.id
_entity.type
_entity.pdbx_description
1 polymer ?
#
loop_
_entity_poly.entity_id
_entity_poly.type
_entity_poly.pdbx_seq_one_letter_code
_entity_poly.pdbx_strand_id
1 'polypeptide(L)'
;AGGIPFPHFTDPQMDREMLLGCTKEQLQLMAEIDGAEMAKMDCYIGIRGGDNVSEKADVPAEKLNLYETYYSTPVHGNIRVPKTKWVVLRYPNASMAQLSNTSLEAFEDFYFDVCTVDYEKMAKAMEPLVKYMERTDKVRITGPGTDLTFSIKDIPVIPCSGECNIPDGEIFTAPVRDSINGTLTYNTPSAFQGFTYENISFEFKDGKIVKATANDTERINKVLDIDEGARYIGEFAIGVNPNVLHPMKDTLFDEKIQGSIHITPGRCYENEAPNGNHSAIHWDLVLIQRPEYGGGEMYFDDVLVRKDGRFVVPELEGLNPENLM
;
A
#
# COMPACT_ATOMS: atom_id res chain seq x y z
N ALA A 1 9.63 -12.46 -26.48
CA ALA A 1 9.60 -13.38 -25.34
C ALA A 1 8.81 -14.66 -25.63
N GLY A 2 8.09 -14.76 -26.77
CA GLY A 2 7.37 -15.98 -27.21
C GLY A 2 5.99 -16.18 -26.60
N GLY A 3 5.51 -15.26 -25.77
CA GLY A 3 4.14 -15.30 -25.25
C GLY A 3 3.10 -14.87 -26.28
N ILE A 4 1.87 -15.35 -26.13
CA ILE A 4 0.71 -14.96 -26.97
C ILE A 4 -0.05 -13.88 -26.21
N PRO A 5 -0.07 -12.60 -26.69
CA PRO A 5 -0.77 -11.54 -26.01
C PRO A 5 -2.28 -11.65 -26.18
N PHE A 6 -3.01 -11.39 -25.11
CA PHE A 6 -4.47 -11.33 -25.08
C PHE A 6 -4.89 -9.94 -24.52
N PRO A 7 -4.92 -8.87 -25.34
CA PRO A 7 -5.08 -7.51 -24.87
C PRO A 7 -6.51 -7.16 -24.51
N HIS A 8 -6.71 -6.58 -23.33
CA HIS A 8 -7.93 -5.94 -22.90
C HIS A 8 -7.70 -4.43 -22.77
N PHE A 9 -8.64 -3.64 -23.19
CA PHE A 9 -8.61 -2.20 -23.05
C PHE A 9 -9.80 -1.76 -22.20
N THR A 10 -9.53 -0.96 -21.18
CA THR A 10 -10.54 -0.37 -20.31
C THR A 10 -10.49 1.15 -20.43
N ASP A 11 -11.62 1.79 -20.27
CA ASP A 11 -11.75 3.24 -20.23
C ASP A 11 -12.39 3.65 -18.91
N PRO A 12 -11.78 4.54 -18.11
CA PRO A 12 -12.29 4.92 -16.79
C PRO A 12 -13.71 5.52 -16.82
N GLN A 13 -14.07 6.25 -17.87
CA GLN A 13 -15.41 6.83 -18.02
C GLN A 13 -16.45 5.74 -18.33
N MET A 14 -16.11 4.78 -19.21
CA MET A 14 -16.96 3.63 -19.46
C MET A 14 -17.15 2.76 -18.22
N ASP A 15 -16.07 2.53 -17.46
CA ASP A 15 -16.12 1.82 -16.18
C ASP A 15 -17.05 2.54 -15.19
N ARG A 16 -16.96 3.88 -15.10
CA ARG A 16 -17.83 4.68 -14.24
C ARG A 16 -19.30 4.51 -14.60
N GLU A 17 -19.65 4.67 -15.91
CA GLU A 17 -21.01 4.50 -16.38
C GLU A 17 -21.55 3.08 -16.14
N MET A 18 -20.72 2.07 -16.36
CA MET A 18 -21.06 0.68 -16.03
C MET A 18 -21.35 0.52 -14.54
N LEU A 19 -20.47 1.05 -13.66
CA LEU A 19 -20.64 0.97 -12.20
C LEU A 19 -21.90 1.68 -11.72
N LEU A 20 -22.23 2.86 -12.24
CA LEU A 20 -23.45 3.58 -11.88
C LEU A 20 -24.72 2.76 -12.17
N GLY A 21 -24.73 2.03 -13.29
CA GLY A 21 -25.88 1.21 -13.72
C GLY A 21 -25.82 -0.26 -13.30
N CYS A 22 -24.71 -0.76 -12.74
CA CYS A 22 -24.51 -2.19 -12.55
C CYS A 22 -25.55 -2.84 -11.64
N THR A 23 -25.83 -4.11 -11.92
CA THR A 23 -26.59 -5.01 -11.06
C THR A 23 -25.75 -6.18 -10.61
N LYS A 24 -26.16 -6.84 -9.54
CA LYS A 24 -25.50 -8.07 -9.04
C LYS A 24 -25.41 -9.14 -10.13
N GLU A 25 -26.50 -9.37 -10.84
CA GLU A 25 -26.61 -10.40 -11.88
C GLU A 25 -25.64 -10.10 -13.04
N GLN A 26 -25.55 -8.84 -13.45
CA GLN A 26 -24.60 -8.40 -14.48
C GLN A 26 -23.15 -8.67 -14.04
N LEU A 27 -22.79 -8.26 -12.83
CA LEU A 27 -21.43 -8.43 -12.30
C LEU A 27 -21.06 -9.92 -12.11
N GLN A 28 -22.00 -10.76 -11.71
CA GLN A 28 -21.80 -12.20 -11.61
C GLN A 28 -21.57 -12.84 -13.00
N LEU A 29 -22.31 -12.44 -14.01
CA LEU A 29 -22.10 -12.92 -15.39
C LEU A 29 -20.75 -12.47 -15.95
N MET A 30 -20.38 -11.21 -15.73
CA MET A 30 -19.04 -10.72 -16.10
C MET A 30 -17.94 -11.52 -15.40
N ALA A 31 -18.08 -11.77 -14.12
CA ALA A 31 -17.09 -12.54 -13.34
C ALA A 31 -16.98 -14.00 -13.80
N GLU A 32 -18.07 -14.63 -14.24
CA GLU A 32 -18.05 -15.98 -14.82
C GLU A 32 -17.23 -16.02 -16.11
N ILE A 33 -17.45 -15.07 -17.00
CA ILE A 33 -16.78 -14.99 -18.31
C ILE A 33 -15.30 -14.65 -18.12
N ASP A 34 -15.02 -13.54 -17.45
CA ASP A 34 -13.65 -13.03 -17.28
C ASP A 34 -12.82 -13.92 -16.36
N GLY A 35 -13.46 -14.55 -15.36
CA GLY A 35 -12.82 -15.53 -14.50
C GLY A 35 -12.42 -16.82 -15.26
N ALA A 36 -13.27 -17.29 -16.21
CA ALA A 36 -12.94 -18.41 -17.06
C ALA A 36 -11.79 -18.11 -18.02
N GLU A 37 -11.66 -16.86 -18.46
CA GLU A 37 -10.54 -16.38 -19.26
C GLU A 37 -9.29 -16.27 -18.37
N MET A 38 -9.36 -15.56 -17.24
CA MET A 38 -8.24 -15.35 -16.31
C MET A 38 -7.63 -16.69 -15.86
N ALA A 39 -8.46 -17.71 -15.64
CA ALA A 39 -8.00 -19.04 -15.24
C ALA A 39 -7.15 -19.78 -16.31
N LYS A 40 -7.13 -19.26 -17.55
CA LYS A 40 -6.32 -19.81 -18.66
C LYS A 40 -5.05 -19.00 -18.91
N MET A 41 -4.89 -17.85 -18.25
CA MET A 41 -3.73 -16.99 -18.45
C MET A 41 -2.57 -17.44 -17.58
N ASP A 42 -1.39 -17.58 -18.19
CA ASP A 42 -0.14 -17.85 -17.47
C ASP A 42 0.38 -16.60 -16.78
N CYS A 43 0.17 -15.43 -17.38
CA CYS A 43 0.62 -14.13 -16.88
C CYS A 43 -0.44 -13.04 -17.08
N TYR A 44 -0.45 -12.07 -16.18
CA TYR A 44 -1.26 -10.86 -16.26
C TYR A 44 -0.38 -9.62 -16.12
N ILE A 45 -0.53 -8.65 -17.03
CA ILE A 45 0.14 -7.35 -16.96
C ILE A 45 -0.94 -6.27 -16.92
N GLY A 46 -1.07 -5.59 -15.80
CA GLY A 46 -2.01 -4.48 -15.60
C GLY A 46 -1.33 -3.13 -15.74
N ILE A 47 -1.59 -2.41 -16.81
CA ILE A 47 -1.07 -1.05 -17.02
C ILE A 47 -2.22 -0.06 -16.80
N ARG A 48 -2.10 0.77 -15.76
CA ARG A 48 -3.11 1.77 -15.40
C ARG A 48 -2.66 3.15 -15.84
N GLY A 49 -3.45 3.81 -16.71
CA GLY A 49 -3.09 5.09 -17.32
C GLY A 49 -4.26 6.05 -17.45
N GLY A 50 -5.23 6.01 -16.55
CA GLY A 50 -6.36 6.93 -16.55
C GLY A 50 -5.91 8.38 -16.37
N ASP A 51 -6.53 9.31 -17.12
CA ASP A 51 -6.22 10.74 -17.13
C ASP A 51 -6.97 11.56 -16.07
N ASN A 52 -7.81 10.91 -15.26
CA ASN A 52 -8.51 11.49 -14.12
C ASN A 52 -8.55 10.51 -12.95
N VAL A 53 -7.79 10.77 -11.88
CA VAL A 53 -7.76 9.93 -10.68
C VAL A 53 -9.08 9.92 -9.90
N SER A 54 -9.91 10.96 -10.11
CA SER A 54 -11.20 11.12 -9.44
C SER A 54 -12.39 10.66 -10.28
N GLU A 55 -12.18 9.98 -11.41
CA GLU A 55 -13.25 9.61 -12.35
C GLU A 55 -14.39 8.83 -11.70
N LYS A 56 -14.10 8.04 -10.70
CA LYS A 56 -15.08 7.21 -9.97
C LYS A 56 -15.51 7.80 -8.62
N ALA A 57 -15.16 9.06 -8.31
CA ALA A 57 -15.39 9.66 -6.98
C ALA A 57 -16.89 9.88 -6.64
N ASP A 58 -17.75 9.98 -7.63
CA ASP A 58 -19.20 10.14 -7.50
C ASP A 58 -19.98 8.82 -7.65
N VAL A 59 -19.30 7.70 -7.84
CA VAL A 59 -19.93 6.37 -7.85
C VAL A 59 -20.35 6.04 -6.42
N PRO A 60 -21.64 5.70 -6.17
CA PRO A 60 -22.11 5.34 -4.84
C PRO A 60 -21.33 4.15 -4.24
N ALA A 61 -20.97 4.25 -2.96
CA ALA A 61 -20.24 3.19 -2.26
C ALA A 61 -20.90 1.82 -2.36
N GLU A 62 -22.25 1.76 -2.36
CA GLU A 62 -23.01 0.53 -2.59
C GLU A 62 -22.65 -0.14 -3.92
N LYS A 63 -22.49 0.64 -5.00
CA LYS A 63 -22.12 0.11 -6.31
C LYS A 63 -20.69 -0.37 -6.37
N LEU A 64 -19.76 0.35 -5.73
CA LEU A 64 -18.37 -0.08 -5.60
C LEU A 64 -18.29 -1.39 -4.79
N ASN A 65 -19.06 -1.52 -3.72
CA ASN A 65 -19.11 -2.74 -2.92
C ASN A 65 -19.71 -3.93 -3.69
N LEU A 66 -20.76 -3.69 -4.52
CA LEU A 66 -21.28 -4.72 -5.42
C LEU A 66 -20.21 -5.21 -6.40
N TYR A 67 -19.47 -4.29 -7.03
CA TYR A 67 -18.39 -4.62 -7.96
C TYR A 67 -17.28 -5.41 -7.27
N GLU A 68 -16.83 -4.95 -6.10
CA GLU A 68 -15.79 -5.66 -5.32
C GLU A 68 -16.24 -7.08 -4.98
N THR A 69 -17.47 -7.24 -4.48
CA THR A 69 -17.97 -8.53 -4.01
C THR A 69 -18.24 -9.53 -5.14
N TYR A 70 -18.85 -9.07 -6.24
CA TYR A 70 -19.40 -9.97 -7.27
C TYR A 70 -18.56 -10.03 -8.54
N TYR A 71 -17.53 -9.16 -8.69
CA TYR A 71 -16.63 -9.19 -9.83
C TYR A 71 -15.15 -9.21 -9.43
N SER A 72 -14.68 -8.20 -8.70
CA SER A 72 -13.24 -8.03 -8.40
C SER A 72 -12.70 -9.20 -7.57
N THR A 73 -13.33 -9.51 -6.46
CA THR A 73 -12.93 -10.64 -5.61
C THR A 73 -12.97 -11.99 -6.36
N PRO A 74 -14.05 -12.37 -7.06
CA PRO A 74 -14.08 -13.63 -7.83
C PRO A 74 -13.01 -13.74 -8.89
N VAL A 75 -12.72 -12.69 -9.67
CA VAL A 75 -11.78 -12.73 -10.79
C VAL A 75 -10.35 -12.46 -10.33
N HIS A 76 -10.14 -11.34 -9.66
CA HIS A 76 -8.79 -10.92 -9.26
C HIS A 76 -8.34 -11.55 -7.95
N GLY A 77 -9.17 -11.47 -6.91
CA GLY A 77 -8.83 -11.99 -5.59
C GLY A 77 -8.66 -13.51 -5.55
N ASN A 78 -9.54 -14.27 -6.21
CA ASN A 78 -9.56 -15.73 -6.13
C ASN A 78 -8.82 -16.45 -7.27
N ILE A 79 -8.52 -15.74 -8.38
CA ILE A 79 -7.84 -16.35 -9.55
C ILE A 79 -6.53 -15.62 -9.82
N ARG A 80 -6.54 -14.33 -10.21
CA ARG A 80 -5.33 -13.62 -10.62
C ARG A 80 -4.26 -13.63 -9.54
N VAL A 81 -4.58 -13.15 -8.35
CA VAL A 81 -3.60 -13.00 -7.25
C VAL A 81 -2.98 -14.35 -6.86
N PRO A 82 -3.76 -15.41 -6.54
CA PRO A 82 -3.17 -16.65 -6.03
C PRO A 82 -2.68 -17.62 -7.10
N LYS A 83 -3.07 -17.48 -8.40
CA LYS A 83 -2.88 -18.54 -9.40
C LYS A 83 -2.19 -18.08 -10.68
N THR A 84 -2.07 -16.79 -10.92
CA THR A 84 -1.49 -16.23 -12.14
C THR A 84 -0.24 -15.43 -11.79
N LYS A 85 0.83 -15.52 -12.58
CA LYS A 85 1.93 -14.56 -12.44
C LYS A 85 1.44 -13.20 -12.89
N TRP A 86 1.53 -12.19 -12.02
CA TRP A 86 0.99 -10.88 -12.35
C TRP A 86 1.95 -9.75 -12.00
N VAL A 87 1.84 -8.67 -12.76
CA VAL A 87 2.46 -7.38 -12.44
C VAL A 87 1.48 -6.25 -12.74
N VAL A 88 1.49 -5.24 -11.87
CA VAL A 88 0.69 -4.02 -12.02
C VAL A 88 1.62 -2.81 -12.01
N LEU A 89 1.43 -1.92 -12.96
CA LEU A 89 2.18 -0.67 -13.07
C LEU A 89 1.27 0.49 -13.51
N ARG A 90 1.75 1.71 -13.31
CA ARG A 90 1.15 2.92 -13.88
C ARG A 90 1.74 3.20 -15.25
N TYR A 91 1.03 3.99 -16.05
CA TYR A 91 1.58 4.68 -17.21
C TYR A 91 1.67 6.16 -16.87
N PRO A 92 2.84 6.82 -16.97
CA PRO A 92 2.99 8.22 -16.61
C PRO A 92 2.13 9.10 -17.53
N ASN A 93 1.36 10.00 -16.91
CA ASN A 93 0.46 10.89 -17.62
C ASN A 93 0.29 12.24 -16.89
N ALA A 94 -0.43 13.16 -17.53
CA ALA A 94 -0.66 14.51 -17.00
C ALA A 94 -1.39 14.51 -15.64
N SER A 95 -2.28 13.54 -15.41
CA SER A 95 -3.00 13.44 -14.14
C SER A 95 -2.04 13.14 -12.98
N MET A 96 -1.12 12.19 -13.17
CA MET A 96 -0.11 11.85 -12.15
C MET A 96 0.87 13.00 -11.93
N ALA A 97 1.31 13.67 -13.01
CA ALA A 97 2.18 14.83 -12.92
C ALA A 97 1.53 15.98 -12.13
N GLN A 98 0.22 16.24 -12.35
CA GLN A 98 -0.53 17.24 -11.60
C GLN A 98 -0.66 16.88 -10.11
N LEU A 99 -0.93 15.61 -9.76
CA LEU A 99 -0.96 15.16 -8.37
C LEU A 99 0.38 15.37 -7.66
N SER A 100 1.48 15.13 -8.39
CA SER A 100 2.86 15.30 -7.92
C SER A 100 3.34 16.75 -7.98
N ASN A 101 2.51 17.69 -8.44
CA ASN A 101 2.84 19.12 -8.61
C ASN A 101 4.06 19.36 -9.51
N THR A 102 4.21 18.61 -10.60
CA THR A 102 5.33 18.70 -11.53
C THR A 102 4.88 18.71 -13.01
N SER A 103 5.79 18.95 -13.94
CA SER A 103 5.52 18.80 -15.37
C SER A 103 5.46 17.32 -15.77
N LEU A 104 4.79 17.02 -16.89
CA LEU A 104 4.74 15.64 -17.38
C LEU A 104 6.13 15.09 -17.69
N GLU A 105 7.00 15.88 -18.35
CA GLU A 105 8.36 15.48 -18.69
C GLU A 105 9.17 15.14 -17.43
N ALA A 106 9.17 16.01 -16.41
CA ALA A 106 9.86 15.74 -15.16
C ALA A 106 9.25 14.55 -14.38
N PHE A 107 7.93 14.30 -14.53
CA PHE A 107 7.29 13.14 -13.96
C PHE A 107 7.68 11.84 -14.68
N GLU A 108 7.80 11.87 -16.01
CA GLU A 108 8.26 10.73 -16.82
C GLU A 108 9.71 10.35 -16.45
N ASP A 109 10.61 11.32 -16.32
CA ASP A 109 11.98 11.07 -15.87
C ASP A 109 11.99 10.41 -14.49
N PHE A 110 11.28 11.00 -13.53
CA PHE A 110 11.10 10.41 -12.19
C PHE A 110 10.51 9.00 -12.23
N TYR A 111 9.45 8.79 -13.05
CA TYR A 111 8.79 7.50 -13.18
C TYR A 111 9.76 6.41 -13.62
N PHE A 112 10.58 6.66 -14.63
CA PHE A 112 11.58 5.70 -15.08
C PHE A 112 12.66 5.46 -14.04
N ASP A 113 13.13 6.50 -13.35
CA ASP A 113 14.10 6.37 -12.27
C ASP A 113 13.63 5.46 -11.14
N VAL A 114 12.36 5.58 -10.73
CA VAL A 114 11.80 4.76 -9.64
C VAL A 114 11.38 3.36 -10.08
N CYS A 115 11.02 3.18 -11.35
CA CYS A 115 10.56 1.89 -11.88
C CYS A 115 11.70 0.99 -12.38
N THR A 116 12.88 1.55 -12.66
CA THR A 116 14.01 0.80 -13.23
C THR A 116 15.18 0.63 -12.25
N VAL A 117 14.92 0.71 -10.95
CA VAL A 117 15.91 0.37 -9.93
C VAL A 117 16.39 -1.08 -10.08
N ASP A 118 17.59 -1.37 -9.59
CA ASP A 118 18.11 -2.74 -9.57
C ASP A 118 17.37 -3.59 -8.50
N TYR A 119 16.26 -4.20 -8.91
CA TYR A 119 15.44 -5.03 -8.03
C TYR A 119 16.17 -6.28 -7.54
N GLU A 120 17.11 -6.84 -8.28
CA GLU A 120 17.92 -7.97 -7.80
C GLU A 120 18.86 -7.54 -6.65
N LYS A 121 19.45 -6.35 -6.77
CA LYS A 121 20.27 -5.74 -5.72
C LYS A 121 19.41 -5.43 -4.50
N MET A 122 18.22 -4.85 -4.71
CA MET A 122 17.26 -4.52 -3.65
C MET A 122 16.79 -5.79 -2.92
N ALA A 123 16.40 -6.84 -3.63
CA ALA A 123 15.98 -8.12 -3.04
C ALA A 123 17.07 -8.69 -2.11
N LYS A 124 18.33 -8.69 -2.56
CA LYS A 124 19.46 -9.15 -1.73
C LYS A 124 19.67 -8.29 -0.49
N ALA A 125 19.48 -6.96 -0.61
CA ALA A 125 19.60 -6.04 0.52
C ALA A 125 18.45 -6.18 1.52
N MET A 126 17.27 -6.63 1.09
CA MET A 126 16.11 -6.90 1.96
C MET A 126 16.26 -8.14 2.83
N GLU A 127 17.00 -9.17 2.38
CA GLU A 127 17.12 -10.43 3.12
C GLU A 127 17.56 -10.29 4.60
N PRO A 128 18.55 -9.44 4.96
CA PRO A 128 18.90 -9.23 6.36
C PRO A 128 17.75 -8.63 7.18
N LEU A 129 16.98 -7.69 6.62
CA LEU A 129 15.86 -7.06 7.31
C LEU A 129 14.72 -8.06 7.52
N VAL A 130 14.40 -8.88 6.52
CA VAL A 130 13.41 -9.96 6.63
C VAL A 130 13.78 -10.86 7.81
N LYS A 131 15.02 -11.37 7.84
CA LYS A 131 15.52 -12.24 8.94
C LYS A 131 15.52 -11.53 10.30
N TYR A 132 15.72 -10.19 10.30
CA TYR A 132 15.68 -9.40 11.53
C TYR A 132 14.24 -9.30 12.05
N MET A 133 13.30 -8.96 11.16
CA MET A 133 11.87 -8.84 11.51
C MET A 133 11.27 -10.19 11.94
N GLU A 134 11.61 -11.29 11.29
CA GLU A 134 11.12 -12.65 11.62
C GLU A 134 11.46 -13.08 13.06
N ARG A 135 12.56 -12.58 13.63
CA ARG A 135 12.97 -12.86 15.03
C ARG A 135 12.50 -11.81 16.02
N THR A 136 11.89 -10.71 15.56
CA THR A 136 11.46 -9.59 16.38
C THR A 136 10.07 -9.85 16.95
N ASP A 137 9.91 -9.61 18.25
CA ASP A 137 8.59 -9.55 18.86
C ASP A 137 8.08 -8.11 18.87
N LYS A 138 8.81 -7.21 19.53
CA LYS A 138 8.35 -5.85 19.82
C LYS A 138 8.91 -4.82 18.85
N VAL A 139 8.01 -4.06 18.26
CA VAL A 139 8.33 -2.86 17.48
C VAL A 139 7.94 -1.63 18.28
N ARG A 140 8.82 -0.62 18.33
CA ARG A 140 8.48 0.72 18.80
C ARG A 140 8.87 1.75 17.76
N ILE A 141 7.98 2.70 17.49
CA ILE A 141 8.19 3.80 16.56
C ILE A 141 8.00 5.10 17.30
N THR A 142 8.97 6.01 17.19
CA THR A 142 8.91 7.34 17.80
C THR A 142 9.18 8.44 16.79
N GLY A 143 8.58 9.61 17.02
CA GLY A 143 8.74 10.78 16.17
C GLY A 143 7.77 11.89 16.59
N PRO A 144 7.69 13.00 15.85
CA PRO A 144 6.73 14.06 16.15
C PRO A 144 5.29 13.55 16.19
N GLY A 145 4.63 13.63 17.34
CA GLY A 145 3.27 13.14 17.55
C GLY A 145 3.12 11.61 17.53
N THR A 146 4.23 10.87 17.55
CA THR A 146 4.25 9.40 17.45
C THR A 146 5.05 8.80 18.59
N ASP A 147 4.42 7.91 19.35
CA ASP A 147 5.03 6.92 20.24
C ASP A 147 4.13 5.69 20.21
N LEU A 148 4.45 4.76 19.34
CA LEU A 148 3.65 3.59 19.02
C LEU A 148 4.43 2.31 19.35
N THR A 149 3.76 1.34 19.96
CA THR A 149 4.34 0.02 20.24
C THR A 149 3.38 -1.08 19.78
N PHE A 150 3.93 -2.16 19.26
CA PHE A 150 3.17 -3.35 18.86
C PHE A 150 4.08 -4.58 18.75
N SER A 151 3.48 -5.75 18.67
CA SER A 151 4.16 -7.03 18.39
C SER A 151 3.99 -7.41 16.90
N ILE A 152 5.03 -7.98 16.31
CA ILE A 152 4.97 -8.64 14.99
C ILE A 152 5.28 -10.14 15.09
N LYS A 153 5.25 -10.67 16.31
CA LYS A 153 5.65 -12.02 16.61
C LYS A 153 4.83 -13.05 15.85
N ASP A 154 5.53 -14.01 15.27
CA ASP A 154 4.97 -15.16 14.55
C ASP A 154 4.11 -14.77 13.31
N ILE A 155 4.19 -13.52 12.85
CA ILE A 155 3.57 -13.09 11.59
C ILE A 155 4.65 -13.11 10.50
N PRO A 156 4.40 -13.73 9.33
CA PRO A 156 5.36 -13.75 8.23
C PRO A 156 5.79 -12.36 7.75
N VAL A 157 7.01 -12.25 7.26
CA VAL A 157 7.60 -11.03 6.72
C VAL A 157 7.83 -11.21 5.21
N ILE A 158 7.32 -10.30 4.42
CA ILE A 158 7.27 -10.40 2.97
C ILE A 158 8.09 -9.26 2.35
N PRO A 159 9.17 -9.55 1.61
CA PRO A 159 9.85 -8.57 0.79
C PRO A 159 9.11 -8.38 -0.55
N CYS A 160 8.99 -7.13 -0.98
CA CYS A 160 8.41 -6.72 -2.27
C CYS A 160 9.48 -6.02 -3.09
N SER A 161 10.02 -6.70 -4.09
CA SER A 161 11.16 -6.26 -4.90
C SER A 161 10.91 -6.38 -6.40
N GLY A 162 9.74 -5.97 -6.87
CA GLY A 162 9.41 -5.85 -8.29
C GLY A 162 8.75 -7.09 -8.92
N GLU A 163 8.30 -8.06 -8.12
CA GLU A 163 7.63 -9.23 -8.64
C GLU A 163 6.18 -8.97 -9.07
N CYS A 164 5.47 -8.13 -8.30
CA CYS A 164 4.05 -7.87 -8.49
C CYS A 164 3.72 -6.40 -8.78
N ASN A 165 4.47 -5.47 -8.23
CA ASN A 165 4.28 -4.03 -8.42
C ASN A 165 5.48 -3.39 -9.10
N ILE A 166 5.24 -2.36 -9.94
CA ILE A 166 6.27 -1.49 -10.49
C ILE A 166 5.76 -0.04 -10.41
N PRO A 167 6.44 0.87 -9.65
CA PRO A 167 7.62 0.60 -8.83
C PRO A 167 7.32 -0.28 -7.63
N ASP A 168 8.39 -0.79 -7.01
CA ASP A 168 8.34 -1.58 -5.80
C ASP A 168 9.46 -1.14 -4.82
N GLY A 169 9.55 -1.77 -3.66
CA GLY A 169 10.57 -1.48 -2.67
C GLY A 169 10.00 -1.28 -1.28
N GLU A 170 9.42 -2.34 -0.71
CA GLU A 170 8.99 -2.39 0.69
C GLU A 170 9.19 -3.76 1.28
N ILE A 171 9.20 -3.81 2.61
CA ILE A 171 9.13 -5.05 3.37
C ILE A 171 7.94 -4.92 4.31
N PHE A 172 6.98 -5.84 4.21
CA PHE A 172 5.79 -5.78 5.03
C PHE A 172 5.57 -7.02 5.89
N THR A 173 4.80 -6.84 6.93
CA THR A 173 4.21 -7.85 7.83
C THR A 173 2.90 -7.28 8.38
N ALA A 174 2.30 -7.93 9.36
CA ALA A 174 1.18 -7.34 10.08
C ALA A 174 1.47 -7.29 11.59
N PRO A 175 0.99 -6.28 12.31
CA PRO A 175 0.99 -6.33 13.78
C PRO A 175 0.08 -7.44 14.29
N VAL A 176 0.45 -8.08 15.39
CA VAL A 176 -0.48 -8.91 16.16
C VAL A 176 -1.70 -8.03 16.50
N ARG A 177 -2.89 -8.47 16.13
CA ARG A 177 -4.10 -7.64 16.02
C ARG A 177 -4.37 -6.75 17.23
N ASP A 178 -4.27 -7.31 18.42
CA ASP A 178 -4.63 -6.62 19.67
C ASP A 178 -3.40 -6.03 20.42
N SER A 179 -2.23 -5.97 19.76
CA SER A 179 -0.98 -5.56 20.41
C SER A 179 -0.66 -4.08 20.36
N ILE A 180 -1.29 -3.32 19.44
CA ILE A 180 -0.93 -1.93 19.17
C ILE A 180 -1.41 -1.02 20.28
N ASN A 181 -0.49 -0.20 20.82
CA ASN A 181 -0.79 0.83 21.82
C ASN A 181 0.04 2.08 21.57
N GLY A 182 -0.54 3.25 21.88
CA GLY A 182 0.13 4.55 21.75
C GLY A 182 -0.51 5.48 20.74
N THR A 183 0.28 6.38 20.19
CA THR A 183 -0.18 7.40 19.22
C THR A 183 0.65 7.34 17.95
N LEU A 184 0.00 7.62 16.82
CA LEU A 184 0.64 7.71 15.51
C LEU A 184 0.09 8.93 14.77
N THR A 185 0.99 9.81 14.33
CA THR A 185 0.65 10.96 13.50
C THR A 185 1.38 10.85 12.17
N TYR A 186 0.61 10.80 11.09
CA TYR A 186 1.13 10.74 9.73
C TYR A 186 1.47 12.15 9.22
N ASN A 187 2.48 12.25 8.38
CA ASN A 187 2.98 13.50 7.86
C ASN A 187 2.88 13.61 6.33
N THR A 188 2.16 12.66 5.71
CA THR A 188 1.87 12.68 4.27
C THR A 188 0.37 12.86 4.02
N PRO A 189 -0.04 13.51 2.92
CA PRO A 189 -1.42 13.47 2.47
C PRO A 189 -1.75 12.08 1.90
N SER A 190 -2.99 11.63 2.08
CA SER A 190 -3.45 10.36 1.50
C SER A 190 -4.77 10.55 0.77
N ALA A 191 -4.83 10.12 -0.49
CA ALA A 191 -6.06 10.14 -1.29
C ALA A 191 -6.82 8.82 -1.09
N PHE A 192 -8.05 8.89 -0.59
CA PHE A 192 -8.89 7.72 -0.38
C PHE A 192 -10.37 8.04 -0.69
N GLN A 193 -11.00 7.19 -1.50
CA GLN A 193 -12.41 7.36 -1.90
C GLN A 193 -12.74 8.78 -2.42
N GLY A 194 -11.85 9.34 -3.27
CA GLY A 194 -12.05 10.63 -3.90
C GLY A 194 -11.84 11.86 -3.01
N PHE A 195 -11.30 11.68 -1.79
CA PHE A 195 -10.96 12.77 -0.87
C PHE A 195 -9.50 12.68 -0.45
N THR A 196 -8.84 13.85 -0.30
CA THR A 196 -7.47 13.90 0.23
C THR A 196 -7.49 14.21 1.73
N TYR A 197 -7.04 13.25 2.51
CA TYR A 197 -6.87 13.37 3.95
C TYR A 197 -5.48 13.92 4.27
N GLU A 198 -5.43 14.81 5.26
CA GLU A 198 -4.20 15.43 5.77
C GLU A 198 -4.24 15.50 7.29
N ASN A 199 -3.07 15.64 7.93
CA ASN A 199 -2.95 15.76 9.38
C ASN A 199 -3.64 14.61 10.13
N ILE A 200 -3.48 13.40 9.60
CA ILE A 200 -4.10 12.19 10.17
C ILE A 200 -3.35 11.82 11.45
N SER A 201 -4.11 11.61 12.54
CA SER A 201 -3.55 11.13 13.80
C SER A 201 -4.49 10.12 14.45
N PHE A 202 -3.91 9.01 14.92
CA PHE A 202 -4.60 7.94 15.60
C PHE A 202 -4.09 7.73 17.03
N GLU A 203 -4.99 7.38 17.93
CA GLU A 203 -4.69 6.86 19.26
C GLU A 203 -5.16 5.42 19.34
N PHE A 204 -4.26 4.53 19.75
CA PHE A 204 -4.49 3.08 19.82
C PHE A 204 -4.58 2.61 21.26
N LYS A 205 -5.50 1.70 21.48
CA LYS A 205 -5.59 0.94 22.73
C LYS A 205 -5.95 -0.51 22.42
N ASP A 206 -5.10 -1.42 22.84
CA ASP A 206 -5.27 -2.87 22.67
C ASP A 206 -5.65 -3.22 21.21
N GLY A 207 -4.84 -2.70 20.24
CA GLY A 207 -4.98 -2.90 18.80
C GLY A 207 -5.97 -1.97 18.11
N LYS A 208 -6.94 -1.41 18.83
CA LYS A 208 -8.03 -0.63 18.25
C LYS A 208 -7.72 0.85 18.17
N ILE A 209 -8.05 1.49 17.04
CA ILE A 209 -8.08 2.95 16.89
C ILE A 209 -9.27 3.48 17.72
N VAL A 210 -8.97 4.05 18.88
CA VAL A 210 -9.97 4.60 19.80
C VAL A 210 -10.27 6.07 19.53
N LYS A 211 -9.33 6.76 18.85
CA LYS A 211 -9.50 8.14 18.42
C LYS A 211 -8.81 8.35 17.08
N ALA A 212 -9.50 9.00 16.16
CA ALA A 212 -8.96 9.37 14.85
C ALA A 212 -9.31 10.84 14.56
N THR A 213 -8.32 11.61 14.11
CA THR A 213 -8.47 13.00 13.64
C THR A 213 -7.80 13.21 12.30
N ALA A 214 -8.31 14.14 11.50
CA ALA A 214 -7.76 14.55 10.22
C ALA A 214 -8.25 15.97 9.89
N ASN A 215 -7.90 16.49 8.71
CA ASN A 215 -8.49 17.70 8.14
C ASN A 215 -10.04 17.63 8.04
N ASP A 216 -10.60 16.41 7.88
CA ASP A 216 -12.04 16.13 8.03
C ASP A 216 -12.21 14.96 8.99
N THR A 217 -12.32 15.28 10.29
CA THR A 217 -12.42 14.28 11.36
C THR A 217 -13.73 13.47 11.30
N GLU A 218 -14.82 14.06 10.86
CA GLU A 218 -16.09 13.31 10.73
C GLU A 218 -16.00 12.28 9.61
N ARG A 219 -15.44 12.68 8.47
CA ARG A 219 -15.29 11.83 7.30
C ARG A 219 -14.34 10.65 7.57
N ILE A 220 -13.17 10.88 8.20
CA ILE A 220 -12.25 9.78 8.49
C ILE A 220 -12.87 8.75 9.44
N ASN A 221 -13.63 9.20 10.45
CA ASN A 221 -14.33 8.28 11.35
C ASN A 221 -15.41 7.49 10.62
N LYS A 222 -16.12 8.04 9.64
CA LYS A 222 -17.08 7.27 8.81
C LYS A 222 -16.38 6.16 8.00
N VAL A 223 -15.16 6.41 7.51
CA VAL A 223 -14.36 5.37 6.84
C VAL A 223 -13.97 4.27 7.83
N LEU A 224 -13.47 4.64 9.01
CA LEU A 224 -13.04 3.70 10.05
C LEU A 224 -14.20 2.96 10.75
N ASP A 225 -15.43 3.42 10.59
CA ASP A 225 -16.63 2.80 11.15
C ASP A 225 -17.43 1.96 10.13
N ILE A 226 -16.86 1.69 8.96
CA ILE A 226 -17.53 0.90 7.91
C ILE A 226 -17.79 -0.54 8.36
N ASP A 227 -16.87 -1.10 9.14
CA ASP A 227 -16.95 -2.40 9.81
C ASP A 227 -16.05 -2.43 11.05
N GLU A 228 -16.11 -3.52 11.82
CA GLU A 228 -15.32 -3.67 13.04
C GLU A 228 -13.82 -3.69 12.77
N GLY A 229 -13.38 -4.34 11.69
CA GLY A 229 -11.98 -4.51 11.34
C GLY A 229 -11.30 -3.23 10.84
N ALA A 230 -12.07 -2.25 10.35
CA ALA A 230 -11.53 -0.99 9.83
C ALA A 230 -10.78 -0.17 10.90
N ARG A 231 -11.06 -0.39 12.19
CA ARG A 231 -10.35 0.25 13.30
C ARG A 231 -9.16 -0.55 13.83
N TYR A 232 -8.79 -1.65 13.18
CA TYR A 232 -7.60 -2.43 13.49
C TYR A 232 -6.62 -2.38 12.32
N ILE A 233 -5.37 -2.69 12.59
CA ILE A 233 -4.31 -2.61 11.59
C ILE A 233 -4.12 -3.98 10.92
N GLY A 234 -4.11 -3.98 9.59
CA GLY A 234 -3.86 -5.14 8.74
C GLY A 234 -2.45 -5.25 8.23
N GLU A 235 -1.67 -4.14 8.25
CA GLU A 235 -0.31 -4.14 7.74
C GLU A 235 0.59 -3.13 8.44
N PHE A 236 1.86 -3.51 8.59
CA PHE A 236 3.00 -2.66 8.90
C PHE A 236 4.09 -2.91 7.86
N ALA A 237 4.55 -1.85 7.21
CA ALA A 237 5.61 -1.97 6.21
C ALA A 237 6.66 -0.86 6.30
N ILE A 238 7.79 -1.11 5.65
CA ILE A 238 8.98 -0.26 5.61
C ILE A 238 9.33 0.03 4.16
N GLY A 239 9.18 1.29 3.72
CA GLY A 239 9.54 1.75 2.39
C GLY A 239 11.05 1.95 2.24
N VAL A 240 11.61 1.43 1.13
CA VAL A 240 13.07 1.42 0.87
C VAL A 240 13.45 1.77 -0.57
N ASN A 241 12.51 2.12 -1.46
CA ASN A 241 12.88 2.52 -2.82
C ASN A 241 13.71 3.82 -2.78
N PRO A 242 14.98 3.80 -3.22
CA PRO A 242 15.91 4.91 -3.02
C PRO A 242 15.51 6.19 -3.79
N ASN A 243 14.69 6.05 -4.82
CA ASN A 243 14.30 7.14 -5.72
C ASN A 243 12.90 7.71 -5.42
N VAL A 244 12.07 7.02 -4.61
CA VAL A 244 10.78 7.56 -4.17
C VAL A 244 11.01 8.40 -2.91
N LEU A 245 11.01 9.74 -3.07
CA LEU A 245 11.40 10.64 -1.98
C LEU A 245 10.23 11.46 -1.39
N HIS A 246 9.19 11.71 -2.17
CA HIS A 246 8.11 12.61 -1.77
C HIS A 246 6.74 11.96 -2.04
N PRO A 247 5.72 12.27 -1.23
CA PRO A 247 4.38 11.77 -1.46
C PRO A 247 3.79 12.38 -2.73
N MET A 248 3.14 11.56 -3.54
CA MET A 248 2.47 11.97 -4.76
C MET A 248 0.99 11.61 -4.79
N LYS A 249 0.43 11.16 -3.66
CA LYS A 249 -0.98 10.77 -3.51
C LYS A 249 -1.39 9.60 -4.42
N ASP A 250 -0.43 8.75 -4.74
CA ASP A 250 -0.67 7.45 -5.36
C ASP A 250 -0.03 6.38 -4.46
N THR A 251 -0.86 5.52 -3.90
CA THR A 251 -0.47 4.48 -2.93
C THR A 251 0.68 3.62 -3.45
N LEU A 252 0.64 3.22 -4.74
CA LEU A 252 1.68 2.37 -5.33
C LEU A 252 3.11 2.96 -5.21
N PHE A 253 3.23 4.30 -5.17
CA PHE A 253 4.50 4.99 -4.97
C PHE A 253 4.72 5.35 -3.50
N ASP A 254 3.68 5.91 -2.86
CA ASP A 254 3.83 6.51 -1.53
C ASP A 254 4.21 5.47 -0.46
N GLU A 255 3.75 4.23 -0.60
CA GLU A 255 4.11 3.11 0.29
C GLU A 255 5.59 2.69 0.17
N LYS A 256 6.25 3.02 -0.95
CA LYS A 256 7.66 2.67 -1.21
C LYS A 256 8.64 3.78 -0.82
N ILE A 257 8.17 4.93 -0.32
CA ILE A 257 9.01 6.09 -0.02
C ILE A 257 10.20 5.70 0.86
N GLN A 258 11.39 6.10 0.42
CA GLN A 258 12.64 5.88 1.16
C GLN A 258 12.56 6.50 2.55
N GLY A 259 12.89 5.71 3.58
CA GLY A 259 12.86 6.16 4.97
C GLY A 259 11.47 6.34 5.56
N SER A 260 10.44 5.80 4.92
CA SER A 260 9.07 5.77 5.45
C SER A 260 8.75 4.44 6.14
N ILE A 261 7.63 4.46 6.81
CA ILE A 261 6.82 3.31 7.16
C ILE A 261 5.39 3.58 6.70
N HIS A 262 4.61 2.53 6.53
CA HIS A 262 3.16 2.68 6.55
C HIS A 262 2.51 1.73 7.54
N ILE A 263 1.40 2.19 8.10
CA ILE A 263 0.55 1.46 9.04
C ILE A 263 -0.85 1.55 8.48
N THR A 264 -1.44 0.40 8.14
CA THR A 264 -2.59 0.27 7.28
C THR A 264 -3.84 -0.17 8.06
N PRO A 265 -4.78 0.74 8.32
CA PRO A 265 -6.09 0.35 8.83
C PRO A 265 -6.83 -0.59 7.87
N GLY A 266 -7.46 -1.62 8.44
CA GLY A 266 -8.31 -2.54 7.71
C GLY A 266 -7.74 -3.95 7.56
N ARG A 267 -8.12 -4.63 6.46
CA ARG A 267 -7.81 -6.06 6.25
C ARG A 267 -6.31 -6.34 6.16
N CYS A 268 -5.90 -7.48 6.66
CA CYS A 268 -4.56 -8.02 6.41
C CYS A 268 -4.50 -8.82 5.08
N TYR A 269 -3.30 -9.16 4.65
CA TYR A 269 -3.06 -10.11 3.57
C TYR A 269 -3.16 -11.54 4.13
N GLU A 270 -4.32 -12.17 3.96
CA GLU A 270 -4.66 -13.47 4.59
C GLU A 270 -3.73 -14.62 4.21
N ASN A 271 -3.14 -14.57 3.01
CA ASN A 271 -2.26 -15.63 2.50
C ASN A 271 -0.78 -15.36 2.76
N GLU A 272 -0.38 -14.10 3.03
CA GLU A 272 1.02 -13.69 3.11
C GLU A 272 1.42 -13.29 4.53
N ALA A 273 0.65 -12.40 5.17
CA ALA A 273 0.90 -11.92 6.53
C ALA A 273 -0.40 -11.86 7.37
N PRO A 274 -1.02 -13.03 7.67
CA PRO A 274 -2.31 -13.07 8.35
C PRO A 274 -2.20 -12.69 9.81
N ASN A 275 -2.91 -11.66 10.25
CA ASN A 275 -3.12 -11.35 11.67
C ASN A 275 -4.57 -11.55 12.12
N GLY A 276 -5.42 -12.07 11.23
CA GLY A 276 -6.83 -12.36 11.48
C GLY A 276 -7.75 -11.13 11.41
N ASN A 277 -7.26 -9.98 10.95
CA ASN A 277 -8.11 -8.81 10.80
C ASN A 277 -8.77 -8.77 9.41
N HIS A 278 -10.10 -8.78 9.39
CA HIS A 278 -10.92 -8.71 8.19
C HIS A 278 -11.64 -7.38 8.12
N SER A 279 -11.64 -6.73 6.97
CA SER A 279 -12.33 -5.46 6.74
C SER A 279 -12.62 -5.26 5.26
N ALA A 280 -13.59 -4.40 4.95
CA ALA A 280 -13.86 -3.92 3.60
C ALA A 280 -12.80 -2.92 3.10
N ILE A 281 -12.01 -2.34 3.99
CA ILE A 281 -10.93 -1.41 3.62
C ILE A 281 -9.55 -2.03 3.83
N HIS A 282 -8.58 -1.50 3.08
CA HIS A 282 -7.15 -1.61 3.25
C HIS A 282 -6.58 -0.27 2.81
N TRP A 283 -6.08 0.52 3.76
CA TRP A 283 -5.75 1.91 3.47
C TRP A 283 -4.36 2.26 3.97
N ASP A 284 -3.38 2.25 3.07
CA ASP A 284 -1.98 2.53 3.36
C ASP A 284 -1.80 4.01 3.70
N LEU A 285 -1.40 4.26 4.93
CA LEU A 285 -1.10 5.57 5.46
C LEU A 285 0.39 5.65 5.79
N VAL A 286 1.06 6.66 5.25
CA VAL A 286 2.52 6.75 5.25
C VAL A 286 3.02 7.78 6.25
N LEU A 287 4.05 7.39 7.01
CA LEU A 287 4.85 8.26 7.87
C LEU A 287 6.30 8.26 7.38
N ILE A 288 6.80 9.39 6.91
CA ILE A 288 8.19 9.58 6.51
C ILE A 288 9.00 9.96 7.75
N GLN A 289 10.08 9.22 8.04
CA GLN A 289 10.93 9.46 9.20
C GLN A 289 12.24 10.20 8.85
N ARG A 290 12.41 10.74 7.65
CA ARG A 290 13.59 11.54 7.31
C ARG A 290 13.59 12.89 8.03
N PRO A 291 14.78 13.53 8.22
CA PRO A 291 14.91 14.78 8.99
C PRO A 291 14.02 15.93 8.49
N GLU A 292 13.88 16.08 7.18
CA GLU A 292 13.06 17.13 6.55
C GLU A 292 11.55 16.96 6.82
N TYR A 293 11.14 15.76 7.27
CA TYR A 293 9.77 15.43 7.70
C TYR A 293 9.63 15.35 9.22
N GLY A 294 10.65 15.78 9.98
CA GLY A 294 10.66 15.80 11.43
C GLY A 294 11.44 14.69 12.11
N GLY A 295 12.02 13.77 11.32
CA GLY A 295 12.80 12.66 11.84
C GLY A 295 11.96 11.59 12.50
N GLY A 296 12.62 10.61 13.09
CA GLY A 296 12.01 9.53 13.86
C GLY A 296 12.95 8.37 14.09
N GLU A 297 12.55 7.48 15.00
CA GLU A 297 13.34 6.30 15.37
C GLU A 297 12.44 5.06 15.35
N MET A 298 13.02 3.94 14.96
CA MET A 298 12.39 2.62 14.95
C MET A 298 13.26 1.64 15.73
N TYR A 299 12.63 0.95 16.67
CA TYR A 299 13.28 -0.04 17.53
C TYR A 299 12.65 -1.40 17.32
N PHE A 300 13.48 -2.44 17.25
CA PHE A 300 13.10 -3.85 17.30
C PHE A 300 13.67 -4.48 18.57
N ASP A 301 12.80 -5.01 19.44
CA ASP A 301 13.17 -5.56 20.75
C ASP A 301 14.10 -4.64 21.55
N ASP A 302 13.72 -3.35 21.61
CA ASP A 302 14.46 -2.26 22.26
C ASP A 302 15.82 -1.89 21.62
N VAL A 303 16.20 -2.50 20.47
CA VAL A 303 17.38 -2.12 19.68
C VAL A 303 17.00 -1.06 18.65
N LEU A 304 17.70 0.07 18.65
CA LEU A 304 17.53 1.09 17.61
C LEU A 304 18.02 0.54 16.25
N VAL A 305 17.09 0.30 15.33
CA VAL A 305 17.40 -0.25 14.00
C VAL A 305 17.41 0.79 12.90
N ARG A 306 16.56 1.84 13.03
CA ARG A 306 16.50 2.94 12.06
C ARG A 306 16.32 4.28 12.79
N LYS A 307 17.09 5.28 12.37
CA LYS A 307 17.02 6.66 12.84
C LYS A 307 16.98 7.61 11.66
N ASP A 308 16.06 8.56 11.72
CA ASP A 308 15.91 9.60 10.69
C ASP A 308 15.86 9.02 9.27
N GLY A 309 15.08 7.93 9.10
CA GLY A 309 14.89 7.23 7.84
C GLY A 309 16.06 6.34 7.39
N ARG A 310 17.13 6.20 8.19
CA ARG A 310 18.33 5.43 7.86
C ARG A 310 18.55 4.28 8.81
N PHE A 311 18.87 3.12 8.27
CA PHE A 311 19.27 1.97 9.08
C PHE A 311 20.64 2.23 9.70
N VAL A 312 20.75 1.95 11.02
CA VAL A 312 21.94 2.20 11.83
C VAL A 312 22.58 0.91 12.36
N VAL A 313 21.95 -0.22 12.13
CA VAL A 313 22.50 -1.54 12.43
C VAL A 313 23.33 -1.99 11.23
N PRO A 314 24.61 -2.40 11.42
CA PRO A 314 25.51 -2.70 10.30
C PRO A 314 24.97 -3.71 9.29
N GLU A 315 24.26 -4.74 9.74
CA GLU A 315 23.67 -5.76 8.87
C GLU A 315 22.53 -5.24 7.98
N LEU A 316 21.95 -4.07 8.29
CA LEU A 316 20.83 -3.44 7.55
C LEU A 316 21.27 -2.24 6.71
N GLU A 317 22.51 -1.79 6.80
CA GLU A 317 23.00 -0.62 6.07
C GLU A 317 22.91 -0.78 4.54
N GLY A 318 22.87 -2.03 4.04
CA GLY A 318 22.64 -2.32 2.62
C GLY A 318 21.34 -1.74 2.06
N LEU A 319 20.34 -1.45 2.92
CA LEU A 319 19.08 -0.80 2.54
C LEU A 319 19.12 0.73 2.59
N ASN A 320 20.23 1.34 2.98
CA ASN A 320 20.38 2.78 2.87
C ASN A 320 20.51 3.20 1.40
N PRO A 321 19.95 4.35 1.00
CA PRO A 321 19.77 4.70 -0.41
C PRO A 321 21.06 4.68 -1.24
N GLU A 322 22.18 5.12 -0.68
CA GLU A 322 23.49 5.12 -1.37
C GLU A 322 23.99 3.70 -1.70
N ASN A 323 23.46 2.69 -1.05
CA ASN A 323 23.82 1.29 -1.29
C ASN A 323 22.83 0.58 -2.24
N LEU A 324 21.69 1.20 -2.56
CA LEU A 324 20.69 0.70 -3.50
C LEU A 324 20.74 1.37 -4.88
N MET A 325 21.31 2.56 -4.97
CA MET A 325 21.58 3.28 -6.23
C MET A 325 22.69 2.63 -7.06
#